data_5fc9c1f13380cca3b6f8b4d2ab1a7336
#
_entry.id   5fc9c1f13380cca3b6f8b4d2ab1a7336
#
_cell.length_a   1.000
_cell.length_b   1.000
_cell.length_c   1.000
_cell.angle_alpha   90.00
_cell.angle_beta   90.00
_cell.angle_gamma   90.00
#
_symmetry.space_group_name_H-M   'P 1'
#
loop_
_entity.id
_entity.type
_entity.pdbx_description
1 polymer ?
#
loop_
_entity_poly.entity_id
_entity_poly.type
_entity_poly.pdbx_seq_one_letter_code
_entity_poly.pdbx_strand_id
1 'polypeptide(L)'
;MKSEPESRLEKGIDVKVYKGWNYRSAPHTWPCLFSIEDLKAQPKQTACWDGVRNYQARNFLRAMKLEDEAFFYHSNCKQPGIVGLMKIVKEAYPDHTQFEKSNPHYDPSSKEDNPKWSMVDVQFVRMMKRFIPLDELKTYHQAHKATGGPLKSMTLFTRQRLSVQPLTQEEFDFILSLEETEPS
;
A
#
# COMPACT_ATOMS: atom_id res chain seq x y z
N MET A 1 0.56 -16.74 -13.03
CA MET A 1 0.18 -15.32 -12.89
C MET A 1 0.32 -14.95 -11.43
N LYS A 2 1.19 -14.01 -11.07
CA LYS A 2 1.36 -13.59 -9.67
C LYS A 2 0.13 -12.76 -9.29
N SER A 3 -0.60 -13.18 -8.27
CA SER A 3 -1.60 -12.32 -7.66
C SER A 3 -0.85 -11.16 -7.02
N GLU A 4 -1.06 -9.97 -7.50
CA GLU A 4 -0.53 -8.80 -6.84
C GLU A 4 -1.47 -8.40 -5.69
N PRO A 5 -0.90 -7.92 -4.65
CA PRO A 5 -1.54 -7.52 -3.43
C PRO A 5 -2.17 -6.14 -3.55
N GLU A 6 -2.87 -5.80 -2.54
CA GLU A 6 -3.41 -4.49 -2.30
C GLU A 6 -2.32 -3.45 -2.08
N SER A 7 -2.54 -2.22 -2.50
CA SER A 7 -1.65 -1.11 -2.22
C SER A 7 -2.36 -0.03 -1.41
N ARG A 8 -1.62 0.71 -0.65
CA ARG A 8 -2.07 1.85 0.14
C ARG A 8 -1.11 3.02 -0.05
N LEU A 9 -1.66 4.20 -0.04
CA LEU A 9 -0.93 5.44 -0.26
C LEU A 9 -0.88 6.23 1.05
N GLU A 10 0.30 6.66 1.42
CA GLU A 10 0.55 7.47 2.61
C GLU A 10 0.96 8.87 2.25
N LYS A 11 0.93 9.77 3.21
CA LYS A 11 1.50 11.10 3.12
C LYS A 11 2.99 11.02 2.79
N GLY A 12 3.30 10.91 1.51
CA GLY A 12 4.62 10.69 0.96
C GLY A 12 4.95 9.26 0.55
N ILE A 13 4.14 8.24 0.87
CA ILE A 13 4.46 6.83 0.58
C ILE A 13 3.24 6.02 0.14
N ASP A 14 3.40 5.22 -0.93
CA ASP A 14 2.46 4.19 -1.38
C ASP A 14 2.96 2.81 -0.95
N VAL A 15 2.11 2.02 -0.33
CA VAL A 15 2.44 0.69 0.22
C VAL A 15 1.58 -0.38 -0.41
N LYS A 16 2.21 -1.34 -1.12
CA LYS A 16 1.58 -2.58 -1.60
C LYS A 16 1.95 -3.74 -0.68
N VAL A 17 0.97 -4.46 -0.17
CA VAL A 17 1.20 -5.58 0.74
C VAL A 17 1.08 -6.92 0.07
N TYR A 18 2.08 -7.75 0.30
CA TYR A 18 2.01 -9.18 0.07
C TYR A 18 1.70 -9.90 1.38
N LYS A 19 0.43 -10.25 1.63
CA LYS A 19 0.14 -11.39 2.50
C LYS A 19 0.15 -12.63 1.62
N GLY A 20 1.28 -13.34 1.64
CA GLY A 20 1.45 -14.52 0.84
C GLY A 20 0.53 -15.64 1.29
N TRP A 21 -0.35 -16.07 0.40
CA TRP A 21 -1.01 -17.36 0.45
C TRP A 21 -0.65 -18.17 -0.78
N ASN A 22 -0.42 -19.49 -0.57
CA ASN A 22 -0.11 -20.43 -1.64
C ASN A 22 -1.20 -20.44 -2.71
N TYR A 23 -0.89 -19.90 -3.87
CA TYR A 23 -1.77 -19.74 -5.02
C TYR A 23 -2.24 -21.06 -5.66
N ARG A 24 -1.80 -22.23 -5.19
CA ARG A 24 -2.11 -23.51 -5.85
C ARG A 24 -3.48 -24.11 -5.53
N SER A 25 -4.28 -23.52 -4.67
CA SER A 25 -5.57 -24.09 -4.24
C SER A 25 -6.74 -23.12 -4.08
N ALA A 26 -6.64 -21.87 -4.53
CA ALA A 26 -7.73 -20.90 -4.41
C ALA A 26 -8.56 -20.83 -5.72
N PRO A 27 -9.91 -20.86 -5.66
CA PRO A 27 -10.75 -20.66 -6.83
C PRO A 27 -10.65 -19.24 -7.37
N HIS A 28 -10.80 -19.07 -8.69
CA HIS A 28 -10.56 -17.85 -9.48
C HIS A 28 -11.48 -16.62 -9.17
N THR A 29 -12.16 -16.61 -8.03
CA THR A 29 -13.17 -15.59 -7.67
C THR A 29 -12.90 -14.86 -6.35
N TRP A 30 -11.65 -14.87 -5.85
CA TRP A 30 -11.37 -14.28 -4.53
C TRP A 30 -11.12 -12.78 -4.59
N PRO A 31 -11.76 -12.01 -3.67
CA PRO A 31 -11.47 -10.59 -3.47
C PRO A 31 -10.06 -10.39 -2.91
N CYS A 32 -9.58 -9.16 -2.97
CA CYS A 32 -8.33 -8.67 -2.38
C CYS A 32 -7.88 -9.41 -1.11
N LEU A 33 -6.63 -9.88 -1.07
CA LEU A 33 -6.11 -10.77 -0.01
C LEU A 33 -6.09 -10.14 1.40
N PHE A 34 -6.03 -8.83 1.52
CA PHE A 34 -6.23 -8.06 2.74
C PHE A 34 -6.93 -6.75 2.39
N SER A 35 -8.18 -6.65 2.74
CA SER A 35 -9.01 -5.49 2.45
C SER A 35 -8.97 -4.47 3.58
N ILE A 36 -9.45 -3.26 3.32
CA ILE A 36 -9.63 -2.26 4.38
C ILE A 36 -10.63 -2.73 5.44
N GLU A 37 -11.61 -3.58 5.07
CA GLU A 37 -12.54 -4.18 6.02
C GLU A 37 -11.81 -5.18 6.95
N ASP A 38 -10.82 -5.91 6.43
CA ASP A 38 -9.97 -6.77 7.27
C ASP A 38 -9.15 -5.94 8.27
N LEU A 39 -8.62 -4.80 7.84
CA LEU A 39 -7.93 -3.86 8.76
C LEU A 39 -8.88 -3.33 9.84
N LYS A 40 -10.10 -2.93 9.46
CA LYS A 40 -11.13 -2.47 10.41
C LYS A 40 -11.53 -3.54 11.41
N ALA A 41 -11.53 -4.81 11.00
CA ALA A 41 -11.87 -5.95 11.86
C ALA A 41 -10.76 -6.36 12.83
N GLN A 42 -9.52 -5.88 12.66
CA GLN A 42 -8.40 -6.18 13.55
C GLN A 42 -8.59 -5.55 14.94
N PRO A 43 -8.00 -6.14 16.00
CA PRO A 43 -7.97 -5.53 17.31
C PRO A 43 -7.42 -4.11 17.26
N LYS A 44 -8.14 -3.14 17.84
CA LYS A 44 -7.83 -1.70 17.77
C LYS A 44 -7.72 -1.15 16.35
N GLN A 45 -8.28 -1.87 15.35
CA GLN A 45 -8.19 -1.53 13.94
C GLN A 45 -6.74 -1.37 13.46
N THR A 46 -5.83 -2.16 14.01
CA THR A 46 -4.38 -2.08 13.79
C THR A 46 -3.86 -3.41 13.26
N ALA A 47 -2.97 -3.34 12.28
CA ALA A 47 -2.29 -4.52 11.72
C ALA A 47 -0.82 -4.23 11.45
N CYS A 48 0.03 -5.27 11.57
CA CYS A 48 1.39 -5.18 11.07
C CYS A 48 1.40 -5.24 9.53
N TRP A 49 2.28 -4.47 8.93
CA TRP A 49 2.46 -4.40 7.49
C TRP A 49 3.73 -5.12 7.08
N ASP A 50 3.62 -6.43 7.00
CA ASP A 50 4.70 -7.38 6.73
C ASP A 50 4.83 -7.76 5.24
N GLY A 51 5.79 -8.59 4.92
CA GLY A 51 5.92 -9.24 3.60
C GLY A 51 6.54 -8.38 2.51
N VAL A 52 7.01 -7.18 2.81
CA VAL A 52 7.70 -6.33 1.82
C VAL A 52 9.09 -6.89 1.52
N ARG A 53 9.32 -7.31 0.25
CA ARG A 53 10.55 -7.96 -0.22
C ARG A 53 11.21 -7.23 -1.40
N ASN A 54 11.13 -5.91 -1.38
CA ASN A 54 11.83 -5.01 -2.29
C ASN A 54 12.63 -4.00 -1.48
N TYR A 55 13.93 -3.83 -1.76
CA TYR A 55 14.80 -2.95 -0.98
C TYR A 55 14.39 -1.48 -1.00
N GLN A 56 13.88 -0.99 -2.13
CA GLN A 56 13.41 0.39 -2.22
C GLN A 56 12.13 0.59 -1.40
N ALA A 57 11.17 -0.33 -1.53
CA ALA A 57 9.94 -0.32 -0.73
C ALA A 57 10.23 -0.41 0.78
N ARG A 58 11.16 -1.31 1.19
CA ARG A 58 11.63 -1.39 2.58
C ARG A 58 12.22 -0.07 3.08
N ASN A 59 13.00 0.62 2.24
CA ASN A 59 13.60 1.89 2.64
C ASN A 59 12.54 2.97 2.88
N PHE A 60 11.43 2.94 2.13
CA PHE A 60 10.29 3.80 2.40
C PHE A 60 9.62 3.45 3.73
N LEU A 61 9.40 2.15 4.04
CA LEU A 61 8.89 1.74 5.36
C LEU A 61 9.78 2.26 6.50
N ARG A 62 11.11 2.19 6.34
CA ARG A 62 12.07 2.67 7.34
C ARG A 62 12.07 4.20 7.51
N ALA A 63 11.60 4.93 6.51
CA ALA A 63 11.50 6.39 6.55
C ALA A 63 10.20 6.89 7.20
N MET A 64 9.19 6.02 7.36
CA MET A 64 7.90 6.37 7.96
C MET A 64 8.03 6.75 9.42
N LYS A 65 7.24 7.72 9.85
CA LYS A 65 7.17 8.23 11.22
C LYS A 65 5.79 7.98 11.82
N LEU A 66 5.73 7.99 13.16
CA LEU A 66 4.45 7.95 13.87
C LEU A 66 3.53 9.07 13.36
N GLU A 67 2.25 8.74 13.26
CA GLU A 67 1.18 9.63 12.79
C GLU A 67 1.27 10.03 11.29
N ASP A 68 2.25 9.52 10.51
CA ASP A 68 2.20 9.66 9.06
C ASP A 68 0.89 9.06 8.53
N GLU A 69 0.20 9.80 7.66
CA GLU A 69 -1.06 9.36 7.05
C GLU A 69 -0.83 8.60 5.75
N ALA A 70 -1.70 7.63 5.48
CA ALA A 70 -1.60 6.75 4.34
C ALA A 70 -2.94 6.53 3.66
N PHE A 71 -2.98 6.50 2.34
CA PHE A 71 -4.12 5.94 1.63
C PHE A 71 -4.05 4.40 1.60
N PHE A 72 -5.17 3.76 1.83
CA PHE A 72 -5.33 2.33 1.60
C PHE A 72 -5.83 2.11 0.16
N TYR A 73 -5.02 1.42 -0.64
CA TYR A 73 -5.32 1.16 -2.04
C TYR A 73 -5.56 -0.33 -2.29
N HIS A 74 -6.70 -0.68 -2.84
CA HIS A 74 -6.99 -2.02 -3.33
C HIS A 74 -6.37 -2.22 -4.71
N SER A 75 -5.46 -3.19 -4.84
CA SER A 75 -4.90 -3.60 -6.13
C SER A 75 -5.31 -5.02 -6.48
N ASN A 76 -5.19 -5.40 -7.75
CA ASN A 76 -5.49 -6.76 -8.25
C ASN A 76 -6.89 -7.29 -7.93
N CYS A 77 -7.82 -6.40 -7.81
CA CYS A 77 -9.24 -6.69 -7.71
C CYS A 77 -9.96 -6.21 -8.98
N LYS A 78 -11.24 -6.51 -9.07
CA LYS A 78 -12.06 -6.12 -10.22
C LYS A 78 -12.08 -4.60 -10.45
N GLN A 79 -11.97 -3.82 -9.38
CA GLN A 79 -11.92 -2.35 -9.41
C GLN A 79 -10.80 -1.87 -8.47
N PRO A 80 -9.57 -1.71 -8.97
CA PRO A 80 -8.48 -1.18 -8.18
C PRO A 80 -8.67 0.32 -7.92
N GLY A 81 -8.27 0.77 -6.73
CA GLY A 81 -8.39 2.18 -6.35
C GLY A 81 -8.22 2.44 -4.86
N ILE A 82 -8.33 3.70 -4.47
CA ILE A 82 -8.18 4.17 -3.10
C ILE A 82 -9.53 4.06 -2.39
N VAL A 83 -9.52 3.44 -1.20
CA VAL A 83 -10.74 3.13 -0.43
C VAL A 83 -10.79 3.83 0.93
N GLY A 84 -9.66 4.17 1.53
CA GLY A 84 -9.63 4.78 2.85
C GLY A 84 -8.27 5.32 3.24
N LEU A 85 -8.23 5.84 4.46
CA LEU A 85 -7.05 6.38 5.12
C LEU A 85 -6.68 5.53 6.33
N MET A 86 -5.40 5.45 6.57
CA MET A 86 -4.79 4.84 7.75
C MET A 86 -3.61 5.70 8.20
N LYS A 87 -3.05 5.40 9.36
CA LYS A 87 -1.88 6.08 9.90
C LYS A 87 -0.86 5.08 10.45
N ILE A 88 0.39 5.52 10.55
CA ILE A 88 1.46 4.75 11.16
C ILE A 88 1.36 4.86 12.68
N VAL A 89 1.26 3.73 13.35
CA VAL A 89 1.18 3.66 14.84
C VAL A 89 2.39 2.98 15.45
N LYS A 90 3.26 2.40 14.63
CA LYS A 90 4.57 1.90 15.03
C LYS A 90 5.54 2.02 13.87
N GLU A 91 6.67 2.71 14.11
CA GLU A 91 7.75 2.87 13.14
C GLU A 91 8.40 1.52 12.80
N ALA A 92 9.24 1.50 11.77
CA ALA A 92 9.83 0.30 11.21
C ALA A 92 10.59 -0.56 12.24
N TYR A 93 10.29 -1.85 12.22
CA TYR A 93 10.96 -2.88 13.01
C TYR A 93 11.15 -4.14 12.16
N PRO A 94 11.98 -5.12 12.62
CA PRO A 94 12.24 -6.33 11.84
C PRO A 94 10.95 -7.08 11.52
N ASP A 95 10.76 -7.41 10.24
CA ASP A 95 9.66 -8.25 9.78
C ASP A 95 9.95 -9.71 10.16
N HIS A 96 9.17 -10.27 11.09
CA HIS A 96 9.36 -11.64 11.58
C HIS A 96 9.17 -12.71 10.51
N THR A 97 8.33 -12.44 9.49
CA THR A 97 8.01 -13.42 8.43
C THR A 97 9.25 -13.82 7.61
N GLN A 98 10.30 -12.99 7.61
CA GLN A 98 11.55 -13.30 6.92
C GLN A 98 12.29 -14.53 7.52
N PHE A 99 12.02 -14.90 8.77
CA PHE A 99 12.66 -16.01 9.48
C PHE A 99 11.80 -17.28 9.49
N GLU A 100 10.54 -17.20 9.13
CA GLU A 100 9.58 -18.30 9.15
C GLU A 100 9.67 -19.13 7.87
N LYS A 101 10.31 -20.30 7.91
CA LYS A 101 10.51 -21.18 6.74
C LYS A 101 9.22 -21.59 6.02
N SER A 102 8.10 -21.66 6.72
CA SER A 102 6.78 -21.97 6.15
C SER A 102 6.10 -20.76 5.52
N ASN A 103 6.59 -19.55 5.76
CA ASN A 103 6.01 -18.31 5.26
C ASN A 103 6.47 -18.05 3.81
N PRO A 104 5.58 -17.67 2.89
CA PRO A 104 5.96 -17.34 1.52
C PRO A 104 6.93 -16.15 1.41
N HIS A 105 7.06 -15.35 2.47
CA HIS A 105 8.01 -14.23 2.56
C HIS A 105 9.33 -14.61 3.26
N TYR A 106 9.57 -15.91 3.50
CA TYR A 106 10.83 -16.38 4.06
C TYR A 106 12.02 -15.98 3.19
N ASP A 107 13.06 -15.44 3.81
CA ASP A 107 14.32 -15.10 3.15
C ASP A 107 15.47 -15.84 3.86
N PRO A 108 16.01 -16.94 3.27
CA PRO A 108 17.09 -17.71 3.86
C PRO A 108 18.41 -16.91 3.99
N SER A 109 18.51 -15.77 3.30
CA SER A 109 19.69 -14.90 3.36
C SER A 109 19.60 -13.83 4.44
N SER A 110 18.45 -13.70 5.12
CA SER A 110 18.29 -12.80 6.27
C SER A 110 18.66 -13.51 7.57
N LYS A 111 19.28 -12.78 8.50
CA LYS A 111 19.71 -13.30 9.80
C LYS A 111 19.09 -12.45 10.91
N GLU A 112 18.83 -13.07 12.06
CA GLU A 112 18.24 -12.40 13.22
C GLU A 112 19.13 -11.29 13.78
N ASP A 113 20.45 -11.44 13.70
CA ASP A 113 21.45 -10.45 14.10
C ASP A 113 21.59 -9.31 13.08
N ASN A 114 21.14 -9.53 11.82
CA ASN A 114 21.16 -8.51 10.77
C ASN A 114 19.93 -8.65 9.85
N PRO A 115 18.74 -8.25 10.30
CA PRO A 115 17.50 -8.43 9.56
C PRO A 115 17.45 -7.51 8.33
N LYS A 116 17.17 -8.09 7.17
CA LYS A 116 17.09 -7.33 5.91
C LYS A 116 15.78 -6.61 5.74
N TRP A 117 14.69 -7.18 6.22
CA TRP A 117 13.32 -6.74 5.95
C TRP A 117 12.67 -6.12 7.18
N SER A 118 11.89 -5.10 6.93
CA SER A 118 11.21 -4.32 7.98
C SER A 118 9.72 -4.25 7.70
N MET A 119 8.94 -4.08 8.75
CA MET A 119 7.51 -3.83 8.71
C MET A 119 7.17 -2.65 9.62
N VAL A 120 5.98 -2.11 9.48
CA VAL A 120 5.40 -1.05 10.32
C VAL A 120 4.04 -1.51 10.83
N ASP A 121 3.49 -0.88 11.87
CA ASP A 121 2.09 -1.08 12.23
C ASP A 121 1.28 0.10 11.74
N VAL A 122 0.12 -0.21 11.17
CA VAL A 122 -0.83 0.76 10.66
C VAL A 122 -2.18 0.63 11.35
N GLN A 123 -2.86 1.75 11.52
CA GLN A 123 -4.19 1.82 12.09
C GLN A 123 -5.16 2.45 11.10
N PHE A 124 -6.35 1.87 10.99
CA PHE A 124 -7.45 2.46 10.23
C PHE A 124 -7.83 3.83 10.81
N VAL A 125 -8.03 4.82 9.93
CA VAL A 125 -8.49 6.16 10.29
C VAL A 125 -9.93 6.35 9.84
N ARG A 126 -10.19 6.26 8.53
CA ARG A 126 -11.53 6.41 7.96
C ARG A 126 -11.62 5.85 6.54
N MET A 127 -12.80 5.58 6.08
CA MET A 127 -13.06 5.38 4.67
C MET A 127 -12.93 6.71 3.91
N MET A 128 -12.58 6.65 2.61
CA MET A 128 -12.78 7.79 1.73
C MET A 128 -14.28 8.10 1.61
N LYS A 129 -14.65 9.36 1.40
CA LYS A 129 -16.05 9.76 1.18
C LYS A 129 -16.64 9.13 -0.10
N ARG A 130 -15.79 8.90 -1.09
CA ARG A 130 -16.06 8.07 -2.25
C ARG A 130 -14.85 7.23 -2.64
N PHE A 131 -15.09 6.13 -3.32
CA PHE A 131 -14.04 5.33 -3.94
C PHE A 131 -13.36 6.13 -5.07
N ILE A 132 -12.02 6.13 -5.11
CA ILE A 132 -11.25 6.76 -6.17
C ILE A 132 -10.59 5.66 -7.01
N PRO A 133 -11.15 5.34 -8.19
CA PRO A 133 -10.66 4.25 -9.03
C PRO A 133 -9.31 4.58 -9.68
N LEU A 134 -8.54 3.54 -9.98
CA LEU A 134 -7.25 3.65 -10.68
C LEU A 134 -7.38 4.39 -12.03
N ASP A 135 -8.48 4.15 -12.77
CA ASP A 135 -8.68 4.77 -14.08
C ASP A 135 -8.86 6.29 -13.97
N GLU A 136 -9.52 6.76 -12.92
CA GLU A 136 -9.63 8.20 -12.64
C GLU A 136 -8.26 8.81 -12.32
N LEU A 137 -7.49 8.18 -11.44
CA LEU A 137 -6.11 8.62 -11.15
C LEU A 137 -5.23 8.64 -12.39
N LYS A 138 -5.40 7.66 -13.28
CA LYS A 138 -4.69 7.58 -14.56
C LYS A 138 -5.06 8.72 -15.51
N THR A 139 -6.34 9.07 -15.57
CA THR A 139 -6.83 10.20 -16.37
C THR A 139 -6.19 11.50 -15.90
N TYR A 140 -6.21 11.77 -14.59
CA TYR A 140 -5.53 12.95 -14.01
C TYR A 140 -4.02 12.91 -14.23
N HIS A 141 -3.37 11.77 -14.07
CA HIS A 141 -1.94 11.64 -14.34
C HIS A 141 -1.59 12.03 -15.78
N GLN A 142 -2.38 11.56 -16.77
CA GLN A 142 -2.17 11.89 -18.18
C GLN A 142 -2.38 13.38 -18.45
N ALA A 143 -3.45 13.98 -17.93
CA ALA A 143 -3.71 15.40 -18.04
C ALA A 143 -2.61 16.24 -17.38
N HIS A 144 -2.17 15.87 -16.20
CA HIS A 144 -1.12 16.57 -15.46
C HIS A 144 0.26 16.45 -16.09
N LYS A 145 0.54 15.41 -16.87
CA LYS A 145 1.76 15.36 -17.69
C LYS A 145 1.84 16.49 -18.70
N ALA A 146 0.69 16.86 -19.29
CA ALA A 146 0.63 17.94 -20.27
C ALA A 146 0.61 19.33 -19.61
N THR A 147 -0.04 19.47 -18.47
CA THR A 147 -0.29 20.77 -17.80
C THR A 147 0.69 21.09 -16.66
N GLY A 148 1.49 20.11 -16.22
CA GLY A 148 2.40 20.28 -15.08
C GLY A 148 1.74 20.09 -13.71
N GLY A 149 0.53 19.55 -13.63
CA GLY A 149 -0.24 19.36 -12.40
C GLY A 149 0.36 18.34 -11.41
N PRO A 150 -0.24 18.19 -10.21
CA PRO A 150 0.31 17.43 -9.09
C PRO A 150 0.68 15.99 -9.44
N LEU A 151 -0.17 15.23 -10.14
CA LEU A 151 0.04 13.82 -10.42
C LEU A 151 0.96 13.52 -11.61
N LYS A 152 1.63 14.51 -12.20
CA LYS A 152 2.48 14.35 -13.41
C LYS A 152 3.60 13.31 -13.26
N SER A 153 4.12 13.13 -12.04
CA SER A 153 5.25 12.24 -11.74
C SER A 153 4.89 11.11 -10.78
N MET A 154 3.59 10.89 -10.54
CA MET A 154 3.11 9.93 -9.55
C MET A 154 3.75 8.55 -9.73
N THR A 155 4.35 8.04 -8.67
CA THR A 155 5.12 6.79 -8.67
C THR A 155 4.25 5.57 -9.03
N LEU A 156 2.96 5.61 -8.73
CA LEU A 156 2.00 4.56 -9.09
C LEU A 156 2.02 4.23 -10.60
N PHE A 157 2.26 5.21 -11.44
CA PHE A 157 2.29 5.05 -12.90
C PHE A 157 3.69 4.93 -13.48
N THR A 158 4.71 5.43 -12.79
CA THR A 158 6.10 5.42 -13.25
C THR A 158 6.89 4.22 -12.75
N ARG A 159 6.50 3.61 -11.61
CA ARG A 159 7.17 2.48 -10.97
C ARG A 159 6.19 1.43 -10.44
N GLN A 160 5.41 0.85 -11.32
CA GLN A 160 4.29 -0.07 -11.02
C GLN A 160 4.64 -1.32 -10.19
N ARG A 161 5.93 -1.65 -10.04
CA ARG A 161 6.39 -2.84 -9.28
C ARG A 161 6.75 -2.55 -7.82
N LEU A 162 6.70 -1.31 -7.39
CA LEU A 162 6.95 -0.97 -6.00
C LEU A 162 5.72 -1.24 -5.15
N SER A 163 5.93 -1.97 -4.07
CA SER A 163 4.89 -2.26 -3.08
C SER A 163 4.71 -1.16 -2.04
N VAL A 164 5.67 -0.25 -1.93
CA VAL A 164 5.61 0.96 -1.11
C VAL A 164 6.14 2.11 -1.95
N GLN A 165 5.37 3.17 -2.09
CA GLN A 165 5.69 4.27 -2.99
C GLN A 165 5.50 5.62 -2.28
N PRO A 166 6.39 6.60 -2.51
CA PRO A 166 6.24 7.92 -1.94
C PRO A 166 5.20 8.74 -2.69
N LEU A 167 4.49 9.57 -1.96
CA LEU A 167 3.71 10.68 -2.48
C LEU A 167 4.31 12.00 -2.00
N THR A 168 4.27 13.02 -2.85
CA THR A 168 4.49 14.40 -2.41
C THR A 168 3.28 14.91 -1.66
N GLN A 169 3.45 15.97 -0.87
CA GLN A 169 2.32 16.61 -0.20
C GLN A 169 1.26 17.08 -1.21
N GLU A 170 1.70 17.62 -2.35
CA GLU A 170 0.80 18.07 -3.42
C GLU A 170 -0.01 16.92 -4.04
N GLU A 171 0.65 15.76 -4.26
CA GLU A 171 -0.04 14.55 -4.74
C GLU A 171 -1.08 14.06 -3.73
N PHE A 172 -0.71 14.02 -2.45
CA PHE A 172 -1.61 13.58 -1.37
C PHE A 172 -2.82 14.50 -1.25
N ASP A 173 -2.61 15.82 -1.17
CA ASP A 173 -3.67 16.81 -1.01
C ASP A 173 -4.60 16.82 -2.24
N PHE A 174 -4.05 16.68 -3.45
CA PHE A 174 -4.84 16.57 -4.66
C PHE A 174 -5.73 15.31 -4.65
N ILE A 175 -5.16 14.15 -4.34
CA ILE A 175 -5.93 12.90 -4.26
C ILE A 175 -7.01 13.01 -3.18
N LEU A 176 -6.71 13.61 -2.05
CA LEU A 176 -7.68 13.83 -0.98
C LEU A 176 -8.82 14.73 -1.43
N SER A 177 -8.53 15.76 -2.23
CA SER A 177 -9.56 16.66 -2.77
C SER A 177 -10.53 15.97 -3.74
N LEU A 178 -10.11 14.87 -4.38
CA LEU A 178 -10.97 14.14 -5.31
C LEU A 178 -12.20 13.51 -4.63
N GLU A 179 -12.12 13.23 -3.32
CA GLU A 179 -13.28 12.67 -2.60
C GLU A 179 -14.46 13.66 -2.49
N GLU A 180 -14.21 14.96 -2.69
CA GLU A 180 -15.21 16.03 -2.64
C GLU A 180 -15.82 16.34 -4.01
N THR A 181 -15.27 15.76 -5.08
CA THR A 181 -15.72 15.99 -6.46
C THR A 181 -16.46 14.77 -7.00
N GLU A 182 -17.38 15.00 -7.94
CA GLU A 182 -17.98 13.88 -8.67
C GLU A 182 -16.94 13.19 -9.56
N PRO A 183 -17.10 11.87 -9.80
CA PRO A 183 -16.21 11.14 -10.71
C PRO A 183 -16.24 11.75 -12.11
N SER A 184 -15.07 12.00 -12.68
CA SER A 184 -14.92 12.51 -14.06
C SER A 184 -15.03 11.38 -15.10
#